data_6b7d418b6c27965c75dde3c6587841d6
#
_entry.id   6b7d418b6c27965c75dde3c6587841d6
#
_cell.length_a   1.000
_cell.length_b   1.000
_cell.length_c   1.000
_cell.angle_alpha   90.00
_cell.angle_beta   90.00
_cell.angle_gamma   90.00
#
_symmetry.space_group_name_H-M   'P 1'
#
loop_
_entity.id
_entity.type
_entity.pdbx_description
1 polymer ?
#
loop_
_entity_poly.entity_id
_entity_poly.type
_entity_poly.pdbx_seq_one_letter_code
_entity_poly.pdbx_strand_id
1 'polypeptide(L)'
;MEEKNRVLFIGAHHEEIEVECPNIASALSLAGCDVTILNPVGGWNWSFVRGLEGDGRKRVMDDATNAAAELGCRKVIWDYPIAQVDRYQAEIIDRLCDFIAEYDPQIAMIHWPHDINSDHRLMAHVSRHALGWAKEISQDKFRKGRKGLQEIYAYQTGVAQAYKFVPDLLVLTDETTMKMANNSIEKFTPSSGEFVEMWKRSFHAKAEYWGTMLEGNHQAEALKFVGPKLPLDGFLLKKILKEKLVNAPIYEQWNDNPDWHL
;
A
#
# COMPACT_ATOMS: atom_id res chain seq x y z
N MET A 1 11.28 26.78 -1.69
CA MET A 1 10.47 25.73 -1.01
C MET A 1 11.22 24.43 -1.15
N GLU A 2 11.41 23.72 -0.06
CA GLU A 2 12.04 22.40 -0.08
C GLU A 2 11.14 21.41 -0.85
N GLU A 3 11.73 20.62 -1.74
CA GLU A 3 10.97 19.69 -2.54
C GLU A 3 10.45 18.55 -1.65
N LYS A 4 9.12 18.32 -1.66
CA LYS A 4 8.45 17.27 -0.88
C LYS A 4 9.02 15.89 -1.23
N ASN A 5 9.09 15.01 -0.22
CA ASN A 5 9.36 13.60 -0.48
C ASN A 5 8.13 12.96 -1.15
N ARG A 6 8.35 12.18 -2.20
CA ARG A 6 7.30 11.48 -2.94
C ARG A 6 7.23 10.03 -2.49
N VAL A 7 6.03 9.60 -2.14
CA VAL A 7 5.75 8.23 -1.72
C VAL A 7 4.75 7.60 -2.67
N LEU A 8 5.08 6.44 -3.20
CA LEU A 8 4.23 5.68 -4.12
C LEU A 8 3.72 4.42 -3.46
N PHE A 9 2.41 4.32 -3.28
CA PHE A 9 1.74 3.06 -2.96
C PHE A 9 1.30 2.38 -4.25
N ILE A 10 1.63 1.10 -4.40
CA ILE A 10 1.21 0.28 -5.53
C ILE A 10 0.35 -0.87 -4.98
N GLY A 11 -0.96 -0.76 -5.17
CA GLY A 11 -1.92 -1.82 -4.87
C GLY A 11 -2.24 -2.64 -6.14
N ALA A 12 -3.07 -3.67 -6.01
CA ALA A 12 -3.67 -4.35 -7.16
C ALA A 12 -5.01 -3.68 -7.50
N HIS A 13 -5.97 -3.72 -6.58
CA HIS A 13 -7.34 -3.25 -6.78
C HIS A 13 -7.57 -1.85 -6.19
N HIS A 14 -8.66 -1.24 -6.57
CA HIS A 14 -8.94 0.17 -6.35
C HIS A 14 -9.13 0.59 -4.88
N GLU A 15 -9.37 -0.34 -3.96
CA GLU A 15 -9.70 -0.06 -2.55
C GLU A 15 -8.55 -0.36 -1.57
N GLU A 16 -7.53 -1.09 -2.01
CA GLU A 16 -6.63 -1.79 -1.09
C GLU A 16 -5.87 -0.90 -0.12
N ILE A 17 -5.32 0.21 -0.57
CA ILE A 17 -4.50 1.06 0.30
C ILE A 17 -5.39 1.72 1.35
N GLU A 18 -6.57 2.12 0.95
CA GLU A 18 -7.57 2.77 1.78
C GLU A 18 -8.17 1.83 2.84
N VAL A 19 -8.11 0.51 2.58
CA VAL A 19 -8.60 -0.53 3.49
C VAL A 19 -7.46 -1.17 4.29
N GLU A 20 -6.30 -1.36 3.67
CA GLU A 20 -5.24 -2.18 4.23
C GLU A 20 -4.15 -1.41 4.97
N CYS A 21 -3.83 -0.19 4.55
CA CYS A 21 -2.81 0.63 5.20
C CYS A 21 -3.13 2.15 5.19
N PRO A 22 -4.38 2.54 5.50
CA PRO A 22 -4.80 3.94 5.45
C PRO A 22 -4.08 4.83 6.46
N ASN A 23 -3.70 4.31 7.64
CA ASN A 23 -2.98 5.10 8.64
C ASN A 23 -1.56 5.44 8.19
N ILE A 24 -0.87 4.50 7.52
CA ILE A 24 0.45 4.77 6.95
C ILE A 24 0.34 5.86 5.88
N ALA A 25 -0.63 5.74 4.97
CA ALA A 25 -0.85 6.69 3.90
C ALA A 25 -1.17 8.10 4.43
N SER A 26 -2.10 8.20 5.39
CA SER A 26 -2.47 9.47 6.02
C SER A 26 -1.33 10.07 6.86
N ALA A 27 -0.59 9.25 7.61
CA ALA A 27 0.55 9.72 8.41
C ALA A 27 1.64 10.35 7.52
N LEU A 28 1.94 9.74 6.37
CA LEU A 28 2.89 10.27 5.39
C LEU A 28 2.40 11.57 4.76
N SER A 29 1.11 11.64 4.41
CA SER A 29 0.48 12.86 3.90
C SER A 29 0.53 14.00 4.93
N LEU A 30 0.15 13.73 6.18
CA LEU A 30 0.22 14.69 7.29
C LEU A 30 1.66 15.15 7.59
N ALA A 31 2.65 14.28 7.36
CA ALA A 31 4.07 14.63 7.46
C ALA A 31 4.58 15.48 6.28
N GLY A 32 3.71 15.86 5.35
CA GLY A 32 4.01 16.77 4.24
C GLY A 32 4.55 16.07 2.98
N CYS A 33 4.51 14.74 2.89
CA CYS A 33 4.87 14.03 1.67
C CYS A 33 3.85 14.26 0.55
N ASP A 34 4.31 14.14 -0.70
CA ASP A 34 3.45 13.95 -1.87
C ASP A 34 3.18 12.46 -2.01
N VAL A 35 1.97 12.03 -1.66
CA VAL A 35 1.57 10.62 -1.63
C VAL A 35 0.68 10.29 -2.81
N THR A 36 1.08 9.32 -3.61
CA THR A 36 0.26 8.78 -4.71
C THR A 36 -0.03 7.31 -4.48
N ILE A 37 -1.31 6.96 -4.64
CA ILE A 37 -1.81 5.58 -4.65
C ILE A 37 -2.08 5.19 -6.09
N LEU A 38 -1.44 4.13 -6.58
CA LEU A 38 -1.61 3.61 -7.92
C LEU A 38 -2.13 2.18 -7.85
N ASN A 39 -3.26 1.93 -8.53
CA ASN A 39 -3.87 0.62 -8.65
C ASN A 39 -4.04 0.27 -10.13
N PRO A 40 -3.31 -0.72 -10.67
CA PRO A 40 -3.45 -1.13 -12.07
C PRO A 40 -4.81 -1.76 -12.37
N VAL A 41 -5.41 -2.48 -11.43
CA VAL A 41 -6.68 -3.17 -11.63
C VAL A 41 -7.84 -2.30 -11.15
N GLY A 42 -8.73 -1.96 -12.07
CA GLY A 42 -9.83 -1.04 -11.80
C GLY A 42 -11.02 -1.64 -11.06
N GLY A 43 -11.16 -2.98 -11.04
CA GLY A 43 -12.22 -3.67 -10.30
C GLY A 43 -13.64 -3.60 -10.92
N TRP A 44 -13.86 -2.87 -12.01
CA TRP A 44 -15.20 -2.72 -12.63
C TRP A 44 -15.77 -3.99 -13.26
N ASN A 45 -14.99 -5.03 -13.45
CA ASN A 45 -15.47 -6.35 -13.88
C ASN A 45 -15.85 -7.28 -12.71
N TRP A 46 -15.79 -6.84 -11.47
CA TRP A 46 -16.36 -7.58 -10.34
C TRP A 46 -17.87 -7.74 -10.48
N SER A 47 -18.40 -8.85 -9.99
CA SER A 47 -19.82 -9.17 -10.11
C SER A 47 -20.73 -8.12 -9.45
N PHE A 48 -20.36 -7.63 -8.28
CA PHE A 48 -21.12 -6.60 -7.58
C PHE A 48 -21.06 -5.25 -8.30
N VAL A 49 -19.92 -4.86 -8.89
CA VAL A 49 -19.80 -3.62 -9.68
C VAL A 49 -20.66 -3.69 -10.93
N ARG A 50 -20.69 -4.85 -11.61
CA ARG A 50 -21.55 -5.06 -12.78
C ARG A 50 -23.04 -5.02 -12.48
N GLY A 51 -23.41 -5.30 -11.22
CA GLY A 51 -24.79 -5.22 -10.73
C GLY A 51 -25.24 -3.81 -10.34
N LEU A 52 -24.34 -2.80 -10.32
CA LEU A 52 -24.71 -1.43 -9.99
C LEU A 52 -25.54 -0.79 -11.09
N GLU A 53 -26.57 -0.03 -10.69
CA GLU A 53 -27.32 0.79 -11.64
C GLU A 53 -26.48 1.94 -12.20
N GLY A 54 -26.59 2.21 -13.49
CA GLY A 54 -25.86 3.26 -14.19
C GLY A 54 -24.42 2.87 -14.53
N ASP A 55 -23.51 3.85 -14.52
CA ASP A 55 -22.09 3.64 -14.82
C ASP A 55 -21.33 3.15 -13.56
N GLY A 56 -21.28 1.84 -13.36
CA GLY A 56 -20.60 1.22 -12.24
C GLY A 56 -19.09 1.53 -12.22
N ARG A 57 -18.45 1.64 -13.40
CA ARG A 57 -17.04 2.01 -13.52
C ARG A 57 -16.78 3.40 -12.97
N LYS A 58 -17.57 4.37 -13.44
CA LYS A 58 -17.45 5.76 -12.98
C LYS A 58 -17.62 5.84 -11.47
N ARG A 59 -18.61 5.13 -10.92
CA ARG A 59 -18.86 5.10 -9.48
C ARG A 59 -17.68 4.57 -8.68
N VAL A 60 -17.09 3.44 -9.09
CA VAL A 60 -15.88 2.87 -8.46
C VAL A 60 -14.72 3.86 -8.50
N MET A 61 -14.50 4.52 -9.64
CA MET A 61 -13.42 5.51 -9.76
C MET A 61 -13.65 6.75 -8.90
N ASP A 62 -14.88 7.24 -8.84
CA ASP A 62 -15.23 8.40 -8.01
C ASP A 62 -15.05 8.06 -6.51
N ASP A 63 -15.54 6.90 -6.05
CA ASP A 63 -15.42 6.46 -4.67
C ASP A 63 -13.95 6.29 -4.26
N ALA A 64 -13.15 5.60 -5.06
CA ALA A 64 -11.74 5.38 -4.79
C ALA A 64 -10.94 6.70 -4.79
N THR A 65 -11.28 7.63 -5.68
CA THR A 65 -10.65 8.96 -5.71
C THR A 65 -11.01 9.76 -4.45
N ASN A 66 -12.27 9.75 -4.06
CA ASN A 66 -12.73 10.40 -2.84
C ASN A 66 -12.13 9.75 -1.58
N ALA A 67 -11.99 8.43 -1.54
CA ALA A 67 -11.37 7.71 -0.46
C ALA A 67 -9.89 8.09 -0.28
N ALA A 68 -9.12 8.11 -1.36
CA ALA A 68 -7.73 8.56 -1.33
C ALA A 68 -7.60 10.03 -0.89
N ALA A 69 -8.52 10.90 -1.31
CA ALA A 69 -8.55 12.31 -0.92
C ALA A 69 -8.74 12.49 0.59
N GLU A 70 -9.55 11.64 1.27
CA GLU A 70 -9.69 11.65 2.74
C GLU A 70 -8.36 11.36 3.45
N LEU A 71 -7.48 10.57 2.83
CA LEU A 71 -6.13 10.30 3.34
C LEU A 71 -5.11 11.39 2.97
N GLY A 72 -5.53 12.41 2.20
CA GLY A 72 -4.65 13.44 1.65
C GLY A 72 -3.74 12.93 0.53
N CYS A 73 -4.15 11.88 -0.17
CA CYS A 73 -3.40 11.21 -1.22
C CYS A 73 -4.00 11.47 -2.62
N ARG A 74 -3.16 11.38 -3.64
CA ARG A 74 -3.59 11.36 -5.04
C ARG A 74 -3.87 9.91 -5.46
N LYS A 75 -4.95 9.68 -6.22
CA LYS A 75 -5.32 8.37 -6.76
C LYS A 75 -5.04 8.27 -8.25
N VAL A 76 -4.48 7.14 -8.67
CA VAL A 76 -4.32 6.74 -10.08
C VAL A 76 -4.83 5.32 -10.22
N ILE A 77 -5.80 5.10 -11.11
CA ILE A 77 -6.36 3.77 -11.39
C ILE A 77 -6.20 3.50 -12.88
N TRP A 78 -5.66 2.31 -13.20
CA TRP A 78 -5.60 1.84 -14.57
C TRP A 78 -6.78 0.91 -14.91
N ASP A 79 -6.82 0.43 -16.14
CA ASP A 79 -7.98 -0.27 -16.72
C ASP A 79 -7.74 -1.77 -16.92
N TYR A 80 -6.91 -2.39 -16.11
CA TYR A 80 -6.72 -3.84 -16.20
C TYR A 80 -7.84 -4.58 -15.48
N PRO A 81 -8.32 -5.69 -16.07
CA PRO A 81 -9.40 -6.48 -15.47
C PRO A 81 -8.87 -7.31 -14.28
N ILE A 82 -9.77 -7.54 -13.31
CA ILE A 82 -9.50 -8.36 -12.14
C ILE A 82 -9.22 -9.82 -12.53
N ALA A 83 -8.38 -10.49 -11.76
CA ALA A 83 -7.96 -11.90 -11.97
C ALA A 83 -7.28 -12.15 -13.33
N GLN A 84 -6.68 -11.12 -13.93
CA GLN A 84 -6.00 -11.23 -15.22
C GLN A 84 -4.64 -10.49 -15.24
N VAL A 85 -4.08 -10.16 -14.09
CA VAL A 85 -2.75 -9.50 -14.01
C VAL A 85 -1.68 -10.33 -14.73
N ASP A 86 -1.78 -11.66 -14.66
CA ASP A 86 -0.87 -12.58 -15.36
C ASP A 86 -0.83 -12.35 -16.88
N ARG A 87 -1.97 -12.02 -17.50
CA ARG A 87 -2.08 -11.79 -18.95
C ARG A 87 -1.48 -10.47 -19.41
N TYR A 88 -1.47 -9.47 -18.52
CA TYR A 88 -1.01 -8.11 -18.81
C TYR A 88 0.32 -7.77 -18.11
N GLN A 89 1.00 -8.76 -17.56
CA GLN A 89 2.17 -8.55 -16.70
C GLN A 89 3.25 -7.69 -17.37
N ALA A 90 3.61 -7.97 -18.61
CA ALA A 90 4.64 -7.22 -19.33
C ALA A 90 4.22 -5.76 -19.54
N GLU A 91 2.98 -5.53 -19.99
CA GLU A 91 2.44 -4.19 -20.21
C GLU A 91 2.35 -3.37 -18.90
N ILE A 92 1.93 -4.03 -17.80
CA ILE A 92 1.88 -3.39 -16.48
C ILE A 92 3.29 -3.00 -16.03
N ILE A 93 4.29 -3.85 -16.24
CA ILE A 93 5.70 -3.55 -15.92
C ILE A 93 6.17 -2.30 -16.67
N ASP A 94 5.98 -2.25 -17.99
CA ASP A 94 6.41 -1.13 -18.81
C ASP A 94 5.74 0.19 -18.36
N ARG A 95 4.43 0.17 -18.15
CA ARG A 95 3.70 1.34 -17.64
C ARG A 95 4.12 1.76 -16.24
N LEU A 96 4.43 0.80 -15.36
CA LEU A 96 4.96 1.10 -14.02
C LEU A 96 6.35 1.73 -14.10
N CYS A 97 7.23 1.22 -14.97
CA CYS A 97 8.55 1.81 -15.19
C CYS A 97 8.45 3.27 -15.64
N ASP A 98 7.57 3.55 -16.60
CA ASP A 98 7.29 4.90 -17.06
C ASP A 98 6.78 5.80 -15.94
N PHE A 99 5.76 5.32 -15.20
CA PHE A 99 5.19 6.08 -14.09
C PHE A 99 6.20 6.35 -12.98
N ILE A 100 7.02 5.35 -12.61
CA ILE A 100 8.08 5.48 -11.60
C ILE A 100 9.14 6.50 -12.06
N ALA A 101 9.52 6.47 -13.35
CA ALA A 101 10.48 7.41 -13.91
C ALA A 101 10.00 8.87 -13.85
N GLU A 102 8.72 9.10 -14.20
CA GLU A 102 8.10 10.44 -14.19
C GLU A 102 7.82 10.94 -12.77
N TYR A 103 7.30 10.09 -11.90
CA TYR A 103 6.93 10.45 -10.54
C TYR A 103 8.13 10.58 -9.62
N ASP A 104 9.18 9.75 -9.82
CA ASP A 104 10.43 9.70 -9.05
C ASP A 104 10.19 9.54 -7.54
N PRO A 105 9.58 8.43 -7.07
CA PRO A 105 9.33 8.20 -5.66
C PRO A 105 10.65 7.95 -4.91
N GLN A 106 10.75 8.44 -3.67
CA GLN A 106 11.83 8.11 -2.76
C GLN A 106 11.51 6.89 -1.91
N ILE A 107 10.21 6.68 -1.65
CA ILE A 107 9.71 5.52 -0.91
C ILE A 107 8.61 4.87 -1.74
N ALA A 108 8.63 3.54 -1.84
CA ALA A 108 7.56 2.75 -2.43
C ALA A 108 6.99 1.77 -1.41
N MET A 109 5.66 1.61 -1.43
CA MET A 109 4.90 0.64 -0.65
C MET A 109 4.24 -0.33 -1.63
N ILE A 110 4.47 -1.65 -1.46
CA ILE A 110 3.98 -2.69 -2.36
C ILE A 110 3.30 -3.81 -1.58
N HIS A 111 2.58 -4.67 -2.26
CA HIS A 111 2.01 -5.88 -1.64
C HIS A 111 3.08 -6.80 -1.03
N TRP A 112 2.72 -7.47 0.06
CA TRP A 112 3.43 -8.65 0.53
C TRP A 112 3.25 -9.81 -0.48
N PRO A 113 4.33 -10.54 -0.86
CA PRO A 113 4.25 -11.54 -1.93
C PRO A 113 3.53 -12.85 -1.55
N HIS A 114 3.31 -13.10 -0.26
CA HIS A 114 2.64 -14.31 0.20
C HIS A 114 1.20 -13.99 0.60
N ASP A 115 0.30 -14.05 -0.36
CA ASP A 115 -1.12 -13.73 -0.23
C ASP A 115 -1.96 -14.83 -0.93
N ILE A 116 -3.19 -15.06 -0.46
CA ILE A 116 -4.11 -15.99 -1.11
C ILE A 116 -4.64 -15.46 -2.44
N ASN A 117 -4.74 -14.14 -2.59
CA ASN A 117 -5.18 -13.50 -3.83
C ASN A 117 -4.06 -13.52 -4.88
N SER A 118 -4.37 -14.03 -6.08
CA SER A 118 -3.41 -14.13 -7.18
C SER A 118 -2.94 -12.77 -7.68
N ASP A 119 -3.85 -11.78 -7.80
CA ASP A 119 -3.49 -10.45 -8.28
C ASP A 119 -2.53 -9.75 -7.30
N HIS A 120 -2.73 -9.92 -5.97
CA HIS A 120 -1.81 -9.38 -4.96
C HIS A 120 -0.40 -9.96 -5.10
N ARG A 121 -0.29 -11.30 -5.24
CA ARG A 121 1.01 -11.97 -5.44
C ARG A 121 1.71 -11.50 -6.70
N LEU A 122 0.96 -11.41 -7.80
CA LEU A 122 1.50 -10.94 -9.08
C LEU A 122 1.90 -9.48 -9.00
N MET A 123 1.08 -8.61 -8.40
CA MET A 123 1.41 -7.21 -8.24
C MET A 123 2.60 -6.98 -7.31
N ALA A 124 2.80 -7.78 -6.27
CA ALA A 124 4.03 -7.74 -5.47
C ALA A 124 5.27 -7.98 -6.33
N HIS A 125 5.20 -9.00 -7.21
CA HIS A 125 6.30 -9.35 -8.13
C HIS A 125 6.53 -8.27 -9.20
N VAL A 126 5.47 -7.87 -9.88
CA VAL A 126 5.49 -6.87 -10.95
C VAL A 126 6.00 -5.51 -10.45
N SER A 127 5.49 -5.07 -9.28
CA SER A 127 5.91 -3.81 -8.67
C SER A 127 7.39 -3.83 -8.31
N ARG A 128 7.86 -4.92 -7.69
CA ARG A 128 9.28 -5.07 -7.33
C ARG A 128 10.18 -5.07 -8.56
N HIS A 129 9.74 -5.74 -9.65
CA HIS A 129 10.47 -5.74 -10.92
C HIS A 129 10.56 -4.32 -11.49
N ALA A 130 9.43 -3.63 -11.62
CA ALA A 130 9.41 -2.27 -12.17
C ALA A 130 10.24 -1.28 -11.34
N LEU A 131 10.15 -1.33 -10.00
CA LEU A 131 10.97 -0.50 -9.10
C LEU A 131 12.47 -0.75 -9.25
N GLY A 132 12.87 -1.99 -9.57
CA GLY A 132 14.26 -2.36 -9.80
C GLY A 132 14.80 -1.95 -11.17
N TRP A 133 13.94 -1.90 -12.20
CA TRP A 133 14.36 -1.75 -13.60
C TRP A 133 13.87 -0.47 -14.30
N ALA A 134 13.08 0.37 -13.64
CA ALA A 134 12.56 1.60 -14.23
C ALA A 134 13.67 2.48 -14.83
N LYS A 135 14.86 2.51 -14.19
CA LYS A 135 15.99 3.30 -14.66
C LYS A 135 16.50 2.85 -16.03
N GLU A 136 16.53 1.56 -16.27
CA GLU A 136 17.03 0.96 -17.52
C GLU A 136 15.96 0.95 -18.62
N ILE A 137 14.69 0.74 -18.25
CA ILE A 137 13.57 0.61 -19.20
C ILE A 137 13.08 1.99 -19.67
N SER A 138 12.97 2.96 -18.75
CA SER A 138 12.37 4.28 -19.00
C SER A 138 13.37 5.42 -18.78
N GLN A 139 14.62 5.23 -19.16
CA GLN A 139 15.72 6.16 -18.89
C GLN A 139 15.44 7.59 -19.39
N ASP A 140 14.81 7.75 -20.53
CA ASP A 140 14.48 9.01 -21.17
C ASP A 140 13.38 9.80 -20.46
N LYS A 141 12.56 9.12 -19.65
CA LYS A 141 11.44 9.71 -18.89
C LYS A 141 11.83 10.23 -17.51
N PHE A 142 13.03 9.94 -17.04
CA PHE A 142 13.46 10.39 -15.72
C PHE A 142 13.61 11.91 -15.64
N ARG A 143 13.06 12.46 -14.57
CA ARG A 143 13.17 13.90 -14.26
C ARG A 143 14.62 14.30 -14.03
N LYS A 144 14.98 15.51 -14.47
CA LYS A 144 16.26 16.14 -14.10
C LYS A 144 16.27 16.42 -12.60
N GLY A 145 17.40 16.16 -11.93
CA GLY A 145 17.55 16.41 -10.50
C GLY A 145 16.78 15.44 -9.59
N ARG A 146 16.47 14.24 -10.10
CA ARG A 146 15.78 13.20 -9.34
C ARG A 146 16.52 12.84 -8.06
N LYS A 147 15.75 12.53 -7.00
CA LYS A 147 16.26 11.97 -5.74
C LYS A 147 16.45 10.46 -5.85
N GLY A 148 15.63 9.80 -6.66
CA GLY A 148 15.62 8.36 -6.87
C GLY A 148 15.02 7.57 -5.70
N LEU A 149 14.68 6.33 -5.98
CA LEU A 149 14.13 5.38 -5.02
C LEU A 149 15.17 5.01 -3.96
N GLN A 150 14.81 5.18 -2.69
CA GLN A 150 15.68 4.88 -1.54
C GLN A 150 15.18 3.67 -0.76
N GLU A 151 13.87 3.52 -0.60
CA GLU A 151 13.28 2.50 0.26
C GLU A 151 12.06 1.86 -0.38
N ILE A 152 11.94 0.54 -0.20
CA ILE A 152 10.76 -0.25 -0.59
C ILE A 152 10.29 -1.01 0.63
N TYR A 153 9.01 -0.91 0.92
CA TYR A 153 8.33 -1.65 1.99
C TYR A 153 7.19 -2.48 1.43
N ALA A 154 6.95 -3.63 2.03
CA ALA A 154 5.75 -4.40 1.80
C ALA A 154 4.75 -4.17 2.94
N TYR A 155 3.48 -3.89 2.59
CA TYR A 155 2.38 -3.82 3.54
C TYR A 155 1.62 -5.15 3.57
N GLN A 156 0.95 -5.40 4.70
CA GLN A 156 0.10 -6.57 4.88
C GLN A 156 -1.32 -6.26 4.43
N THR A 157 -1.90 -7.13 3.61
CA THR A 157 -3.35 -7.19 3.37
C THR A 157 -4.08 -7.79 4.57
N GLY A 158 -5.36 -8.15 4.46
CA GLY A 158 -6.09 -8.74 5.58
C GLY A 158 -5.34 -9.90 6.25
N VAL A 159 -5.43 -10.00 7.58
CA VAL A 159 -4.73 -11.05 8.35
C VAL A 159 -5.05 -12.47 7.91
N ALA A 160 -6.24 -12.67 7.32
CA ALA A 160 -6.65 -13.96 6.75
C ALA A 160 -6.14 -14.17 5.31
N GLN A 161 -5.59 -13.16 4.65
CA GLN A 161 -5.13 -13.20 3.27
C GLN A 161 -3.61 -13.31 3.17
N ALA A 162 -2.89 -12.43 3.86
CA ALA A 162 -1.43 -12.44 3.88
C ALA A 162 -0.91 -13.47 4.90
N TYR A 163 -0.13 -14.42 4.45
CA TYR A 163 0.49 -15.42 5.33
C TYR A 163 2.00 -15.24 5.42
N LYS A 164 2.61 -15.75 6.51
CA LYS A 164 4.06 -15.62 6.77
C LYS A 164 4.54 -14.15 6.78
N PHE A 165 3.68 -13.21 7.15
CA PHE A 165 4.07 -11.81 7.25
C PHE A 165 4.73 -11.56 8.61
N VAL A 166 6.02 -11.24 8.58
CA VAL A 166 6.78 -10.86 9.76
C VAL A 166 7.31 -9.45 9.55
N PRO A 167 6.75 -8.44 10.23
CA PRO A 167 7.13 -7.05 10.03
C PRO A 167 8.50 -6.73 10.62
N ASP A 168 9.13 -5.70 10.08
CA ASP A 168 10.31 -5.06 10.69
C ASP A 168 9.93 -3.81 11.47
N LEU A 169 8.85 -3.17 11.04
CA LEU A 169 8.42 -1.86 11.52
C LEU A 169 6.92 -1.85 11.78
N LEU A 170 6.54 -1.09 12.81
CA LEU A 170 5.15 -0.75 13.11
C LEU A 170 4.98 0.76 13.04
N VAL A 171 3.93 1.21 12.35
CA VAL A 171 3.52 2.62 12.30
C VAL A 171 2.37 2.81 13.28
N LEU A 172 2.63 3.55 14.35
CA LEU A 172 1.61 3.87 15.36
C LEU A 172 0.53 4.74 14.76
N THR A 173 -0.71 4.40 15.07
CA THR A 173 -1.88 5.20 14.72
C THR A 173 -2.19 6.21 15.82
N ASP A 174 -2.93 7.25 15.48
CA ASP A 174 -3.51 8.19 16.42
C ASP A 174 -4.98 8.49 16.03
N GLU A 175 -5.65 9.28 16.86
CA GLU A 175 -7.06 9.64 16.63
C GLU A 175 -7.28 10.30 15.26
N THR A 176 -6.33 11.13 14.81
CA THR A 176 -6.42 11.82 13.52
C THR A 176 -6.34 10.85 12.35
N THR A 177 -5.32 9.99 12.33
CA THR A 177 -5.13 9.01 11.25
C THR A 177 -6.23 7.97 11.24
N MET A 178 -6.71 7.52 12.42
CA MET A 178 -7.84 6.60 12.54
C MET A 178 -9.15 7.20 12.02
N LYS A 179 -9.39 8.49 12.28
CA LYS A 179 -10.55 9.21 11.73
C LYS A 179 -10.47 9.32 10.21
N MET A 180 -9.30 9.68 9.67
CA MET A 180 -9.07 9.75 8.22
C MET A 180 -9.29 8.38 7.56
N ALA A 181 -8.77 7.30 8.17
CA ALA A 181 -8.94 5.94 7.70
C ALA A 181 -10.42 5.52 7.64
N ASN A 182 -11.17 5.74 8.72
CA ASN A 182 -12.60 5.43 8.76
C ASN A 182 -13.40 6.22 7.71
N ASN A 183 -13.13 7.53 7.58
CA ASN A 183 -13.77 8.37 6.57
C ASN A 183 -13.44 7.88 5.14
N SER A 184 -12.21 7.47 4.91
CA SER A 184 -11.75 6.94 3.62
C SER A 184 -12.53 5.68 3.25
N ILE A 185 -12.60 4.69 4.14
CA ILE A 185 -13.33 3.44 3.91
C ILE A 185 -14.82 3.71 3.64
N GLU A 186 -15.44 4.68 4.34
CA GLU A 186 -16.84 5.07 4.13
C GLU A 186 -17.14 5.56 2.71
N LYS A 187 -16.16 6.14 2.00
CA LYS A 187 -16.37 6.61 0.62
C LYS A 187 -16.72 5.51 -0.36
N PHE A 188 -16.42 4.26 -0.04
CA PHE A 188 -16.78 3.13 -0.89
C PHE A 188 -18.23 2.65 -0.73
N THR A 189 -19.01 3.25 0.18
CA THR A 189 -20.41 2.85 0.40
C THR A 189 -21.25 2.83 -0.89
N PRO A 190 -21.15 3.83 -1.81
CA PRO A 190 -21.94 3.82 -3.04
C PRO A 190 -21.63 2.68 -4.00
N SER A 191 -20.37 2.22 -4.08
CA SER A 191 -19.95 1.16 -5.00
C SER A 191 -19.84 -0.22 -4.34
N SER A 192 -19.61 -0.28 -3.04
CA SER A 192 -19.24 -1.53 -2.35
C SER A 192 -20.20 -1.93 -1.23
N GLY A 193 -21.13 -1.04 -0.83
CA GLY A 193 -22.25 -1.34 0.07
C GLY A 193 -21.84 -2.12 1.33
N GLU A 194 -22.34 -3.35 1.44
CA GLU A 194 -22.13 -4.22 2.60
C GLU A 194 -20.67 -4.58 2.89
N PHE A 195 -19.79 -4.52 1.90
CA PHE A 195 -18.36 -4.80 2.09
C PHE A 195 -17.67 -3.76 2.96
N VAL A 196 -18.16 -2.53 3.00
CA VAL A 196 -17.57 -1.44 3.79
C VAL A 196 -17.49 -1.80 5.28
N GLU A 197 -18.55 -2.36 5.85
CA GLU A 197 -18.53 -2.78 7.26
C GLU A 197 -17.57 -3.95 7.52
N MET A 198 -17.43 -4.87 6.56
CA MET A 198 -16.46 -5.94 6.64
C MET A 198 -15.03 -5.38 6.59
N TRP A 199 -14.75 -4.44 5.69
CA TRP A 199 -13.45 -3.79 5.57
C TRP A 199 -13.07 -3.02 6.82
N LYS A 200 -13.99 -2.23 7.40
CA LYS A 200 -13.76 -1.54 8.68
C LYS A 200 -13.38 -2.52 9.79
N ARG A 201 -14.16 -3.60 9.94
CA ARG A 201 -13.85 -4.62 10.96
C ARG A 201 -12.48 -5.25 10.74
N SER A 202 -12.13 -5.59 9.50
CA SER A 202 -10.83 -6.16 9.16
C SER A 202 -9.69 -5.19 9.47
N PHE A 203 -9.85 -3.93 9.08
CA PHE A 203 -8.91 -2.86 9.34
C PHE A 203 -8.66 -2.66 10.83
N HIS A 204 -9.74 -2.49 11.63
CA HIS A 204 -9.63 -2.30 13.07
C HIS A 204 -8.99 -3.51 13.77
N ALA A 205 -9.42 -4.73 13.43
CA ALA A 205 -8.86 -5.95 13.98
C ALA A 205 -7.35 -6.08 13.70
N LYS A 206 -6.91 -5.70 12.49
CA LYS A 206 -5.50 -5.71 12.12
C LYS A 206 -4.71 -4.65 12.89
N ALA A 207 -5.23 -3.44 13.03
CA ALA A 207 -4.58 -2.37 13.78
C ALA A 207 -4.43 -2.71 15.26
N GLU A 208 -5.46 -3.29 15.87
CA GLU A 208 -5.40 -3.83 17.24
C GLU A 208 -4.38 -4.96 17.37
N TYR A 209 -4.42 -5.94 16.46
CA TYR A 209 -3.48 -7.07 16.48
C TYR A 209 -2.03 -6.60 16.53
N TRP A 210 -1.64 -5.69 15.64
CA TRP A 210 -0.28 -5.16 15.64
C TRP A 210 0.01 -4.27 16.84
N GLY A 211 -0.99 -3.57 17.37
CA GLY A 211 -0.87 -2.79 18.60
C GLY A 211 -0.53 -3.63 19.83
N THR A 212 -1.05 -4.87 19.89
CA THR A 212 -0.77 -5.80 21.01
C THR A 212 0.70 -6.23 21.10
N MET A 213 1.49 -6.00 20.05
CA MET A 213 2.93 -6.28 20.07
C MET A 213 3.74 -5.23 20.85
N LEU A 214 3.11 -4.15 21.27
CA LEU A 214 3.73 -3.02 21.94
C LEU A 214 3.27 -2.92 23.38
N GLU A 215 4.10 -2.34 24.26
CA GLU A 215 3.68 -2.00 25.61
C GLU A 215 2.66 -0.84 25.57
N GLY A 216 1.62 -0.95 26.39
CA GLY A 216 0.55 0.05 26.46
C GLY A 216 -0.64 -0.28 25.55
N ASN A 217 -1.51 0.72 25.38
CA ASN A 217 -2.72 0.60 24.56
C ASN A 217 -2.50 1.32 23.22
N HIS A 218 -1.96 0.61 22.26
CA HIS A 218 -1.66 1.15 20.93
C HIS A 218 -2.42 0.39 19.85
N GLN A 219 -2.62 1.06 18.71
CA GLN A 219 -2.98 0.46 17.44
C GLN A 219 -1.87 0.77 16.45
N ALA A 220 -1.60 -0.14 15.53
CA ALA A 220 -0.51 0.04 14.57
C ALA A 220 -0.81 -0.64 13.23
N GLU A 221 -0.12 -0.19 12.18
CA GLU A 221 -0.02 -0.89 10.90
C GLU A 221 1.42 -1.35 10.69
N ALA A 222 1.59 -2.49 10.02
CA ALA A 222 2.85 -3.19 9.95
C ALA A 222 3.49 -3.10 8.55
N LEU A 223 4.81 -2.94 8.53
CA LEU A 223 5.62 -2.88 7.32
C LEU A 223 6.79 -3.85 7.38
N LYS A 224 7.11 -4.43 6.22
CA LYS A 224 8.32 -5.21 5.99
C LYS A 224 9.23 -4.45 5.04
N PHE A 225 10.48 -4.17 5.45
CA PHE A 225 11.48 -3.62 4.53
C PHE A 225 11.90 -4.67 3.50
N VAL A 226 11.83 -4.33 2.22
CA VAL A 226 12.15 -5.25 1.12
C VAL A 226 13.19 -4.72 0.13
N GLY A 227 13.82 -3.60 0.43
CA GLY A 227 14.95 -3.11 -0.35
C GLY A 227 14.85 -1.62 -0.72
N PRO A 228 15.66 -1.17 -1.72
CA PRO A 228 16.65 -1.96 -2.49
C PRO A 228 17.94 -2.26 -1.71
N LYS A 229 18.36 -1.39 -0.79
CA LYS A 229 19.58 -1.53 0.02
C LYS A 229 19.37 -0.89 1.39
N LEU A 230 20.05 -1.40 2.40
CA LEU A 230 20.04 -0.77 3.72
C LEU A 230 20.71 0.61 3.66
N PRO A 231 20.02 1.68 4.07
CA PRO A 231 20.58 3.03 4.04
C PRO A 231 21.61 3.22 5.15
N LEU A 232 22.79 3.73 4.81
CA LEU A 232 23.87 3.99 5.76
C LEU A 232 23.52 5.12 6.76
N ASP A 233 22.78 6.12 6.29
CA ASP A 233 22.38 7.30 7.08
C ASP A 233 21.02 7.12 7.80
N GLY A 234 20.57 5.87 7.93
CA GLY A 234 19.27 5.53 8.50
C GLY A 234 18.10 5.74 7.53
N PHE A 235 16.98 5.13 7.85
CA PHE A 235 15.79 5.09 7.00
C PHE A 235 15.15 6.48 6.83
N LEU A 236 14.82 6.83 5.59
CA LEU A 236 14.08 8.05 5.25
C LEU A 236 12.67 8.02 5.87
N LEU A 237 12.00 6.86 5.83
CA LEU A 237 10.70 6.68 6.46
C LEU A 237 10.76 7.01 7.97
N LYS A 238 11.83 6.60 8.66
CA LYS A 238 12.04 6.93 10.09
C LYS A 238 12.24 8.42 10.32
N LYS A 239 12.97 9.10 9.42
CA LYS A 239 13.18 10.55 9.50
C LYS A 239 11.86 11.32 9.30
N ILE A 240 10.95 10.78 8.47
CA ILE A 240 9.65 11.40 8.17
C ILE A 240 8.66 11.17 9.32
N LEU A 241 8.46 9.91 9.73
CA LEU A 241 7.43 9.53 10.70
C LEU A 241 7.88 9.66 12.18
N LYS A 242 9.19 9.77 12.41
CA LYS A 242 9.80 9.99 13.75
C LYS A 242 9.33 8.95 14.79
N GLU A 243 8.71 9.43 15.87
CA GLU A 243 8.19 8.61 16.98
C GLU A 243 7.00 7.71 16.58
N LYS A 244 6.31 8.00 15.49
CA LYS A 244 5.25 7.13 14.99
C LYS A 244 5.78 5.83 14.38
N LEU A 245 7.06 5.75 14.01
CA LEU A 245 7.66 4.55 13.45
C LEU A 245 8.54 3.86 14.50
N VAL A 246 8.13 2.68 14.91
CA VAL A 246 8.85 1.84 15.88
C VAL A 246 9.29 0.52 15.22
N ASN A 247 10.35 -0.09 15.75
CA ASN A 247 10.75 -1.42 15.32
C ASN A 247 9.72 -2.44 15.80
N ALA A 248 9.34 -3.37 14.94
CA ALA A 248 8.56 -4.53 15.37
C ALA A 248 9.43 -5.40 16.30
N PRO A 249 8.82 -6.07 17.29
CA PRO A 249 9.56 -7.03 18.12
C PRO A 249 10.18 -8.11 17.24
N ILE A 250 11.47 -8.42 17.49
CA ILE A 250 12.17 -9.46 16.76
C ILE A 250 11.78 -10.82 17.37
N TYR A 251 11.00 -11.60 16.64
CA TYR A 251 10.63 -12.97 17.02
C TYR A 251 11.62 -14.01 16.46
N GLU A 252 12.90 -13.69 16.36
CA GLU A 252 13.91 -14.64 15.86
C GLU A 252 13.93 -15.95 16.66
N GLN A 253 13.64 -15.88 17.97
CA GLN A 253 13.61 -17.05 18.85
C GLN A 253 12.45 -18.02 18.56
N TRP A 254 11.42 -17.60 17.82
CA TRP A 254 10.25 -18.43 17.51
C TRP A 254 10.40 -19.18 16.20
N ASN A 255 11.25 -18.69 15.29
CA ASN A 255 11.45 -19.29 13.98
C ASN A 255 12.46 -20.44 13.98
N ASP A 256 13.32 -20.54 15.01
CA ASP A 256 14.37 -21.57 15.11
C ASP A 256 13.95 -22.77 15.96
N ASN A 257 12.73 -22.80 16.48
CA ASN A 257 12.24 -23.97 17.19
C ASN A 257 11.68 -25.01 16.18
N PRO A 258 12.37 -26.15 15.97
CA PRO A 258 11.94 -27.16 14.99
C PRO A 258 10.59 -27.80 15.33
N ASP A 259 10.07 -27.62 16.54
CA ASP A 259 8.80 -28.19 16.99
C ASP A 259 7.57 -27.39 16.54
N TRP A 260 7.74 -26.22 15.90
CA TRP A 260 6.65 -25.39 15.36
C TRP A 260 6.36 -25.59 13.86
N HIS A 261 6.99 -26.59 13.23
CA HIS A 261 6.74 -26.98 11.84
C HIS A 261 5.70 -28.12 11.74
N LEU A 262 4.58 -27.97 12.45
CA LEU A 262 3.43 -28.87 12.28
C LEU A 262 2.46 -28.34 11.26
#